data_9a7b22803db02618b559588a4e6be20d
#
_entry.id   9a7b22803db02618b559588a4e6be20d
#
_cell.length_a   1.000
_cell.length_b   1.000
_cell.length_c   1.000
_cell.angle_alpha   90.00
_cell.angle_beta   90.00
_cell.angle_gamma   90.00
#
_symmetry.space_group_name_H-M   'P 1'
#
loop_
_entity.id
_entity.type
_entity.pdbx_description
1 polymer ?
#
loop_
_entity_poly.entity_id
_entity_poly.type
_entity_poly.pdbx_seq_one_letter_code
_entity_poly.pdbx_strand_id
1 'polypeptide(L)'
;GDFFEMILSNGFKQEAGQFFTPVPIARFMVDSLPIAKILNDKVKLGNPNNLLPKMIDFASGSGHFLTEYMDEVQRMINTTDFQNISQSTIRKIESYKVSPFDWAESYVYGIDIDYRLVKTSKVSTFLNGDGNAVIRRANGLDSFSSHDFVGDLYQNSNEKTNGNFDILLANPPYHVAEFRQQLPNFEHDFTLSKYITDNSSEIEAIFIERASQLLSTGGVMGIILPSSILDTSTKIYIEARKLLLRDFEIKAIVKNPKSTFMATGTETVIVFGVK
;
A
#
# COMPACT_ATOMS: atom_id res chain seq x y z
N GLY A 1 -8.39 -14.17 -9.25
CA GLY A 1 -8.01 -12.83 -9.72
C GLY A 1 -8.48 -12.60 -11.13
N ASP A 2 -7.98 -13.34 -12.10
CA ASP A 2 -8.14 -13.12 -13.55
C ASP A 2 -9.60 -13.09 -14.06
N PHE A 3 -10.50 -13.86 -13.43
CA PHE A 3 -11.91 -13.92 -13.85
C PHE A 3 -12.65 -12.60 -13.55
N PHE A 4 -12.41 -12.00 -12.40
CA PHE A 4 -13.01 -10.71 -12.04
C PHE A 4 -12.39 -9.56 -12.82
N GLU A 5 -11.10 -9.59 -13.10
CA GLU A 5 -10.43 -8.63 -13.97
C GLU A 5 -10.98 -8.68 -15.40
N MET A 6 -11.22 -9.88 -15.93
CA MET A 6 -11.80 -10.06 -17.27
C MET A 6 -13.24 -9.52 -17.35
N ILE A 7 -14.06 -9.67 -16.29
CA ILE A 7 -15.39 -9.08 -16.22
C ILE A 7 -15.31 -7.55 -16.15
N LEU A 8 -14.39 -7.01 -15.36
CA LEU A 8 -14.21 -5.57 -15.21
C LEU A 8 -13.62 -4.93 -16.47
N SER A 9 -12.63 -5.57 -17.11
CA SER A 9 -11.99 -5.05 -18.34
C SER A 9 -12.92 -5.03 -19.56
N ASN A 10 -13.88 -5.95 -19.65
CA ASN A 10 -14.86 -5.99 -20.74
C ASN A 10 -16.03 -5.02 -20.55
N GLY A 11 -16.26 -4.49 -19.37
CA GLY A 11 -17.40 -3.62 -19.05
C GLY A 11 -17.06 -2.14 -18.82
N PHE A 12 -15.80 -1.79 -18.61
CA PHE A 12 -15.38 -0.45 -18.22
C PHE A 12 -14.22 0.06 -19.04
N LYS A 13 -14.43 1.18 -19.74
CA LYS A 13 -13.31 2.01 -20.22
C LYS A 13 -12.54 2.47 -18.96
N GLN A 14 -11.23 2.24 -18.94
CA GLN A 14 -10.34 2.74 -17.90
C GLN A 14 -10.48 4.25 -17.83
N GLU A 15 -11.19 4.73 -16.81
CA GLU A 15 -11.23 6.15 -16.52
C GLU A 15 -9.93 6.52 -15.80
N ALA A 16 -9.21 7.47 -16.40
CA ALA A 16 -8.08 8.21 -15.84
C ALA A 16 -7.12 7.44 -14.92
N GLY A 17 -6.10 6.81 -15.51
CA GLY A 17 -4.88 6.43 -14.78
C GLY A 17 -4.95 5.20 -13.87
N GLN A 18 -6.06 4.45 -13.85
CA GLN A 18 -6.19 3.23 -13.06
C GLN A 18 -5.65 2.01 -13.83
N PHE A 19 -4.68 1.31 -13.23
CA PHE A 19 -4.09 0.10 -13.80
C PHE A 19 -4.12 -1.04 -12.78
N PHE A 20 -4.59 -2.21 -13.21
CA PHE A 20 -4.53 -3.41 -12.38
C PHE A 20 -3.08 -3.92 -12.28
N THR A 21 -2.65 -4.20 -11.06
CA THR A 21 -1.35 -4.84 -10.84
C THR A 21 -1.47 -6.34 -11.13
N PRO A 22 -0.76 -6.89 -12.14
CA PRO A 22 -0.77 -8.33 -12.38
C PRO A 22 -0.31 -9.11 -11.13
N VAL A 23 -0.97 -10.23 -10.83
CA VAL A 23 -0.66 -11.09 -9.67
C VAL A 23 0.84 -11.45 -9.60
N PRO A 24 1.53 -11.81 -10.71
CA PRO A 24 2.98 -12.09 -10.63
C PRO A 24 3.82 -10.90 -10.17
N ILE A 25 3.40 -9.67 -10.49
CA ILE A 25 4.10 -8.46 -10.03
C ILE A 25 3.82 -8.21 -8.53
N ALA A 26 2.55 -8.38 -8.11
CA ALA A 26 2.20 -8.26 -6.69
C ALA A 26 2.99 -9.29 -5.86
N ARG A 27 3.05 -10.54 -6.30
CA ARG A 27 3.83 -11.61 -5.67
C ARG A 27 5.32 -11.29 -5.61
N PHE A 28 5.90 -10.87 -6.74
CA PHE A 28 7.30 -10.45 -6.78
C PHE A 28 7.61 -9.34 -5.77
N MET A 29 6.72 -8.35 -5.65
CA MET A 29 6.91 -7.25 -4.71
C MET A 29 6.82 -7.70 -3.26
N VAL A 30 5.87 -8.56 -2.92
CA VAL A 30 5.74 -9.17 -1.59
C VAL A 30 6.99 -9.98 -1.25
N ASP A 31 7.42 -10.86 -2.14
CA ASP A 31 8.60 -11.74 -1.93
C ASP A 31 9.92 -10.94 -1.84
N SER A 32 9.96 -9.72 -2.39
CA SER A 32 11.14 -8.84 -2.36
C SER A 32 11.29 -8.06 -1.05
N LEU A 33 10.28 -8.03 -0.20
CA LEU A 33 10.33 -7.33 1.09
C LEU A 33 10.82 -8.25 2.22
N PRO A 34 11.50 -7.69 3.25
CA PRO A 34 12.04 -8.47 4.37
C PRO A 34 10.95 -8.83 5.40
N ILE A 35 9.78 -9.31 4.95
CA ILE A 35 8.58 -9.59 5.78
C ILE A 35 8.92 -10.57 6.89
N ALA A 36 9.66 -11.65 6.57
CA ALA A 36 10.06 -12.66 7.54
C ALA A 36 10.89 -12.08 8.69
N LYS A 37 11.80 -11.16 8.38
CA LYS A 37 12.59 -10.49 9.41
C LYS A 37 11.72 -9.63 10.31
N ILE A 38 10.86 -8.79 9.72
CA ILE A 38 9.97 -7.89 10.48
C ILE A 38 9.03 -8.70 11.36
N LEU A 39 8.42 -9.77 10.82
CA LEU A 39 7.56 -10.69 11.56
C LEU A 39 8.29 -11.32 12.76
N ASN A 40 9.48 -11.88 12.55
CA ASN A 40 10.26 -12.48 13.62
C ASN A 40 10.63 -11.48 14.71
N ASP A 41 11.03 -10.26 14.34
CA ASP A 41 11.39 -9.21 15.30
C ASP A 41 10.17 -8.81 16.14
N LYS A 42 8.97 -8.64 15.54
CA LYS A 42 7.73 -8.33 16.27
C LYS A 42 7.27 -9.47 17.19
N VAL A 43 7.32 -10.70 16.71
CA VAL A 43 6.96 -11.88 17.53
C VAL A 43 7.89 -12.04 18.72
N LYS A 44 9.19 -11.78 18.58
CA LYS A 44 10.15 -11.77 19.68
C LYS A 44 9.89 -10.65 20.69
N LEU A 45 9.50 -9.46 20.23
CA LEU A 45 9.09 -8.36 21.13
C LEU A 45 7.82 -8.72 21.91
N GLY A 46 6.95 -9.56 21.38
CA GLY A 46 5.80 -10.15 22.07
C GLY A 46 4.73 -9.15 22.48
N ASN A 47 4.61 -8.00 21.79
CA ASN A 47 3.54 -7.05 22.04
C ASN A 47 2.21 -7.60 21.46
N PRO A 48 1.22 -7.97 22.28
CA PRO A 48 0.00 -8.64 21.83
C PRO A 48 -0.85 -7.78 20.88
N ASN A 49 -0.72 -6.45 20.95
CA ASN A 49 -1.45 -5.51 20.08
C ASN A 49 -0.68 -5.16 18.79
N ASN A 50 0.56 -5.61 18.65
CA ASN A 50 1.43 -5.33 17.51
C ASN A 50 2.35 -6.52 17.19
N LEU A 51 1.76 -7.70 17.11
CA LEU A 51 2.49 -8.97 16.99
C LEU A 51 2.91 -9.27 15.56
N LEU A 52 2.13 -8.82 14.58
CA LEU A 52 2.40 -9.01 13.15
C LEU A 52 2.73 -7.66 12.48
N PRO A 53 3.40 -7.67 11.33
CA PRO A 53 3.63 -6.44 10.59
C PRO A 53 2.31 -5.85 10.07
N LYS A 54 2.10 -4.55 10.25
CA LYS A 54 0.95 -3.84 9.68
C LYS A 54 1.25 -3.40 8.26
N MET A 55 0.38 -3.78 7.34
CA MET A 55 0.51 -3.45 5.92
C MET A 55 -0.61 -2.53 5.47
N ILE A 56 -0.27 -1.59 4.58
CA ILE A 56 -1.23 -0.73 3.90
C ILE A 56 -1.00 -0.71 2.39
N ASP A 57 -2.12 -0.76 1.65
CA ASP A 57 -2.22 -0.36 0.24
C ASP A 57 -3.23 0.77 0.13
N PHE A 58 -2.78 1.98 -0.14
CA PHE A 58 -3.60 3.18 -0.18
C PHE A 58 -4.22 3.47 -1.56
N ALA A 59 -4.04 2.57 -2.53
CA ALA A 59 -4.64 2.57 -3.86
C ALA A 59 -4.91 1.12 -4.29
N SER A 60 -5.66 0.39 -3.45
CA SER A 60 -5.66 -1.07 -3.41
C SER A 60 -6.29 -1.75 -4.64
N GLY A 61 -7.04 -1.02 -5.46
CA GLY A 61 -7.64 -1.57 -6.65
C GLY A 61 -8.43 -2.85 -6.36
N SER A 62 -8.10 -3.93 -7.06
CA SER A 62 -8.70 -5.26 -6.86
C SER A 62 -8.16 -6.04 -5.64
N GLY A 63 -7.17 -5.49 -4.91
CA GLY A 63 -6.67 -6.06 -3.67
C GLY A 63 -5.54 -7.09 -3.81
N HIS A 64 -4.87 -7.19 -4.95
CA HIS A 64 -3.84 -8.21 -5.17
C HIS A 64 -2.67 -8.10 -4.19
N PHE A 65 -2.22 -6.90 -3.83
CA PHE A 65 -1.19 -6.76 -2.80
C PHE A 65 -1.66 -7.24 -1.43
N LEU A 66 -2.94 -7.02 -1.10
CA LEU A 66 -3.50 -7.46 0.18
C LEU A 66 -3.52 -8.99 0.25
N THR A 67 -4.05 -9.66 -0.79
CA THR A 67 -4.15 -11.12 -0.83
C THR A 67 -2.79 -11.78 -0.83
N GLU A 68 -1.85 -11.34 -1.67
CA GLU A 68 -0.49 -11.90 -1.72
C GLU A 68 0.27 -11.71 -0.40
N TYR A 69 0.11 -10.56 0.25
CA TYR A 69 0.69 -10.29 1.55
C TYR A 69 0.11 -11.21 2.64
N MET A 70 -1.22 -11.36 2.67
CA MET A 70 -1.90 -12.21 3.65
C MET A 70 -1.50 -13.68 3.50
N ASP A 71 -1.46 -14.18 2.27
CA ASP A 71 -1.01 -15.55 1.98
C ASP A 71 0.42 -15.79 2.47
N GLU A 72 1.33 -14.84 2.22
CA GLU A 72 2.72 -14.97 2.64
C GLU A 72 2.88 -14.94 4.16
N VAL A 73 2.20 -14.00 4.86
CA VAL A 73 2.25 -13.94 6.33
C VAL A 73 1.60 -15.18 6.96
N GLN A 74 0.45 -15.66 6.43
CA GLN A 74 -0.18 -16.89 6.93
C GLN A 74 0.71 -18.11 6.70
N ARG A 75 1.38 -18.21 5.55
CA ARG A 75 2.38 -19.25 5.27
C ARG A 75 3.50 -19.20 6.31
N MET A 76 4.03 -18.02 6.62
CA MET A 76 5.08 -17.85 7.64
C MET A 76 4.59 -18.25 9.03
N ILE A 77 3.37 -17.86 9.43
CA ILE A 77 2.76 -18.26 10.71
C ILE A 77 2.70 -19.79 10.82
N ASN A 78 2.31 -20.46 9.74
CA ASN A 78 2.14 -21.92 9.72
C ASN A 78 3.47 -22.69 9.72
N THR A 79 4.53 -22.13 9.13
CA THR A 79 5.78 -22.84 8.86
C THR A 79 6.95 -22.43 9.75
N THR A 80 6.88 -21.26 10.42
CA THR A 80 7.98 -20.78 11.25
C THR A 80 7.90 -21.35 12.65
N ASP A 81 9.01 -21.93 13.11
CA ASP A 81 9.19 -22.29 14.51
C ASP A 81 9.77 -21.11 15.29
N PHE A 82 8.90 -20.37 15.97
CA PHE A 82 9.27 -19.18 16.73
C PHE A 82 9.92 -19.57 18.06
N GLN A 83 11.21 -19.30 18.20
CA GLN A 83 12.00 -19.64 19.39
C GLN A 83 12.10 -18.45 20.36
N ASN A 84 12.22 -18.77 21.66
CA ASN A 84 12.46 -17.80 22.73
C ASN A 84 11.38 -16.71 22.86
N ILE A 85 10.13 -17.09 22.71
CA ILE A 85 8.96 -16.21 22.85
C ILE A 85 8.12 -16.57 24.08
N SER A 86 7.31 -15.62 24.55
CA SER A 86 6.45 -15.83 25.71
C SER A 86 5.32 -16.82 25.45
N GLN A 87 4.80 -17.46 26.51
CA GLN A 87 3.64 -18.37 26.40
C GLN A 87 2.38 -17.65 25.88
N SER A 88 2.20 -16.38 26.19
CA SER A 88 1.10 -15.57 25.65
C SER A 88 1.23 -15.35 24.15
N THR A 89 2.46 -15.07 23.67
CA THR A 89 2.76 -14.96 22.25
C THR A 89 2.52 -16.27 21.51
N ILE A 90 2.99 -17.40 22.08
CA ILE A 90 2.75 -18.73 21.51
C ILE A 90 1.24 -18.97 21.33
N ARG A 91 0.44 -18.76 22.38
CA ARG A 91 -1.02 -18.96 22.32
C ARG A 91 -1.68 -18.10 21.24
N LYS A 92 -1.23 -16.86 21.07
CA LYS A 92 -1.78 -15.95 20.05
C LYS A 92 -1.40 -16.42 18.62
N ILE A 93 -0.15 -16.83 18.40
CA ILE A 93 0.29 -17.40 17.11
C ILE A 93 -0.47 -18.70 16.80
N GLU A 94 -0.63 -19.58 17.79
CA GLU A 94 -1.42 -20.82 17.60
C GLU A 94 -2.89 -20.52 17.28
N SER A 95 -3.49 -19.46 17.86
CA SER A 95 -4.84 -19.06 17.48
C SER A 95 -4.95 -18.66 16.01
N TYR A 96 -3.92 -18.03 15.44
CA TYR A 96 -3.86 -17.66 14.02
C TYR A 96 -3.61 -18.86 13.08
N LYS A 97 -3.07 -19.98 13.60
CA LYS A 97 -3.00 -21.24 12.85
C LYS A 97 -4.36 -21.95 12.82
N VAL A 98 -5.12 -21.88 13.93
CA VAL A 98 -6.46 -22.50 14.04
C VAL A 98 -7.51 -21.73 13.24
N SER A 99 -7.44 -20.41 13.29
CA SER A 99 -8.32 -19.50 12.53
C SER A 99 -7.45 -18.67 11.57
N PRO A 100 -7.12 -19.25 10.39
CA PRO A 100 -6.30 -18.54 9.40
C PRO A 100 -6.93 -17.21 9.00
N PHE A 101 -6.09 -16.20 8.82
CA PHE A 101 -6.45 -14.84 8.40
C PHE A 101 -7.26 -13.98 9.37
N ASP A 102 -7.79 -14.51 10.50
CA ASP A 102 -8.50 -13.67 11.49
C ASP A 102 -7.67 -12.48 11.98
N TRP A 103 -6.35 -12.57 11.89
CA TRP A 103 -5.42 -11.49 12.23
C TRP A 103 -5.51 -10.28 11.29
N ALA A 104 -5.98 -10.47 10.05
CA ALA A 104 -5.94 -9.44 9.01
C ALA A 104 -6.78 -8.21 9.37
N GLU A 105 -7.87 -8.36 10.14
CA GLU A 105 -8.70 -7.24 10.62
C GLU A 105 -7.93 -6.18 11.43
N SER A 106 -6.79 -6.58 12.03
CA SER A 106 -5.95 -5.70 12.85
C SER A 106 -4.67 -5.25 12.14
N TYR A 107 -4.29 -5.88 11.01
CA TYR A 107 -2.96 -5.70 10.43
C TYR A 107 -2.94 -5.38 8.94
N VAL A 108 -4.07 -5.52 8.22
CA VAL A 108 -4.11 -5.35 6.76
C VAL A 108 -5.13 -4.29 6.37
N TYR A 109 -4.64 -3.24 5.72
CA TYR A 109 -5.42 -2.08 5.32
C TYR A 109 -5.38 -1.87 3.81
N GLY A 110 -6.56 -1.72 3.20
CA GLY A 110 -6.73 -1.38 1.79
C GLY A 110 -7.64 -0.16 1.63
N ILE A 111 -7.25 0.78 0.79
CA ILE A 111 -8.05 1.96 0.48
C ILE A 111 -8.17 2.09 -1.04
N ASP A 112 -9.37 2.34 -1.52
CA ASP A 112 -9.58 2.77 -2.90
C ASP A 112 -10.76 3.74 -2.97
N ILE A 113 -10.70 4.69 -3.91
CA ILE A 113 -11.78 5.66 -4.13
C ILE A 113 -12.94 5.04 -4.92
N ASP A 114 -12.64 4.06 -5.79
CA ASP A 114 -13.65 3.40 -6.62
C ASP A 114 -14.40 2.33 -5.83
N TYR A 115 -15.69 2.57 -5.61
CA TYR A 115 -16.58 1.63 -4.91
C TYR A 115 -16.63 0.22 -5.52
N ARG A 116 -16.48 0.10 -6.84
CA ARG A 116 -16.50 -1.18 -7.56
C ARG A 116 -15.25 -1.98 -7.21
N LEU A 117 -14.08 -1.31 -7.20
CA LEU A 117 -12.80 -1.92 -6.83
C LEU A 117 -12.77 -2.34 -5.37
N VAL A 118 -13.28 -1.49 -4.47
CA VAL A 118 -13.44 -1.86 -3.04
C VAL A 118 -14.30 -3.11 -2.88
N LYS A 119 -15.42 -3.22 -3.61
CA LYS A 119 -16.23 -4.44 -3.59
C LYS A 119 -15.47 -5.66 -4.12
N THR A 120 -14.78 -5.50 -5.26
CA THR A 120 -13.97 -6.57 -5.85
C THR A 120 -12.89 -7.03 -4.88
N SER A 121 -12.17 -6.09 -4.26
CA SER A 121 -11.14 -6.38 -3.28
C SER A 121 -11.70 -7.16 -2.08
N LYS A 122 -12.85 -6.75 -1.53
CA LYS A 122 -13.53 -7.48 -0.44
C LYS A 122 -13.98 -8.88 -0.84
N VAL A 123 -14.47 -9.06 -2.06
CA VAL A 123 -14.84 -10.40 -2.56
C VAL A 123 -13.59 -11.24 -2.78
N SER A 124 -12.51 -10.66 -3.32
CA SER A 124 -11.25 -11.37 -3.54
C SER A 124 -10.65 -11.87 -2.23
N THR A 125 -10.56 -11.01 -1.21
CA THR A 125 -10.06 -11.40 0.12
C THR A 125 -10.95 -12.49 0.74
N PHE A 126 -12.27 -12.33 0.68
CA PHE A 126 -13.22 -13.34 1.19
C PHE A 126 -13.06 -14.71 0.51
N LEU A 127 -12.91 -14.76 -0.82
CA LEU A 127 -12.73 -16.01 -1.57
C LEU A 127 -11.37 -16.67 -1.30
N ASN A 128 -10.38 -15.91 -0.91
CA ASN A 128 -9.07 -16.44 -0.48
C ASN A 128 -9.06 -16.90 0.99
N GLY A 129 -10.22 -16.90 1.67
CA GLY A 129 -10.37 -17.39 3.04
C GLY A 129 -10.32 -16.29 4.10
N ASP A 130 -10.18 -15.03 3.70
CA ASP A 130 -10.13 -13.90 4.60
C ASP A 130 -11.17 -12.82 4.25
N GLY A 131 -12.21 -12.73 5.06
CA GLY A 131 -13.20 -11.65 4.97
C GLY A 131 -12.90 -10.43 5.83
N ASN A 132 -11.77 -10.40 6.57
CA ASN A 132 -11.60 -9.51 7.71
C ASN A 132 -10.63 -8.34 7.50
N ALA A 133 -9.86 -8.28 6.39
CA ALA A 133 -9.01 -7.13 6.10
C ALA A 133 -9.79 -5.80 6.09
N VAL A 134 -9.20 -4.73 6.60
CA VAL A 134 -9.82 -3.39 6.68
C VAL A 134 -9.80 -2.72 5.32
N ILE A 135 -10.77 -3.04 4.47
CA ILE A 135 -10.88 -2.45 3.13
C ILE A 135 -11.96 -1.37 3.13
N ARG A 136 -11.55 -0.12 2.80
CA ARG A 136 -12.41 1.06 2.86
C ARG A 136 -12.49 1.79 1.53
N ARG A 137 -13.69 2.31 1.25
CA ARG A 137 -13.84 3.32 0.22
C ARG A 137 -13.46 4.68 0.81
N ALA A 138 -12.32 5.21 0.40
CA ALA A 138 -11.81 6.50 0.82
C ALA A 138 -10.77 7.00 -0.21
N ASN A 139 -10.42 8.28 -0.16
CA ASN A 139 -9.30 8.79 -0.91
C ASN A 139 -8.01 8.56 -0.08
N GLY A 140 -7.05 7.81 -0.61
CA GLY A 140 -5.77 7.52 0.08
C GLY A 140 -4.95 8.77 0.41
N LEU A 141 -5.31 9.93 -0.17
CA LEU A 141 -4.67 11.22 0.08
C LEU A 141 -5.46 12.12 1.04
N ASP A 142 -6.59 11.67 1.60
CA ASP A 142 -7.34 12.43 2.60
C ASP A 142 -6.54 12.62 3.89
N SER A 143 -6.90 13.66 4.65
CA SER A 143 -6.34 13.88 5.99
C SER A 143 -6.54 12.67 6.90
N PHE A 144 -5.58 12.37 7.77
CA PHE A 144 -5.70 11.25 8.71
C PHE A 144 -6.87 11.38 9.69
N SER A 145 -7.43 12.59 9.86
CA SER A 145 -8.67 12.84 10.62
C SER A 145 -9.95 12.68 9.81
N SER A 146 -9.88 12.20 8.57
CA SER A 146 -11.06 11.92 7.74
C SER A 146 -11.95 10.88 8.42
N HIS A 147 -13.27 11.11 8.39
CA HIS A 147 -14.27 10.17 8.94
C HIS A 147 -14.35 8.85 8.16
N ASP A 148 -13.78 8.78 6.95
CA ASP A 148 -13.70 7.57 6.14
C ASP A 148 -12.56 6.63 6.59
N PHE A 149 -11.61 7.17 7.37
CA PHE A 149 -10.52 6.39 7.93
C PHE A 149 -10.90 5.75 9.27
N VAL A 150 -10.34 4.58 9.56
CA VAL A 150 -10.62 3.80 10.77
C VAL A 150 -9.36 3.12 11.30
N GLY A 151 -9.41 2.68 12.55
CA GLY A 151 -8.32 1.93 13.18
C GLY A 151 -7.02 2.72 13.18
N ASP A 152 -5.91 2.05 12.88
CA ASP A 152 -4.58 2.66 12.88
C ASP A 152 -4.37 3.74 11.81
N LEU A 153 -5.27 3.82 10.84
CA LEU A 153 -5.23 4.85 9.80
C LEU A 153 -5.82 6.18 10.28
N TYR A 154 -6.82 6.13 11.19
CA TYR A 154 -7.49 7.32 11.71
C TYR A 154 -6.68 7.96 12.84
N GLN A 155 -6.56 9.29 12.80
CA GLN A 155 -5.97 10.08 13.89
C GLN A 155 -6.89 11.25 14.24
N ASN A 156 -7.19 11.40 15.51
CA ASN A 156 -8.00 12.52 16.03
C ASN A 156 -7.14 13.79 16.23
N SER A 157 -6.26 14.09 15.27
CA SER A 157 -5.37 15.24 15.32
C SER A 157 -5.11 15.74 13.90
N ASN A 158 -4.66 17.00 13.79
CA ASN A 158 -4.24 17.57 12.51
C ASN A 158 -2.77 17.22 12.17
N GLU A 159 -2.27 16.09 12.67
CA GLU A 159 -0.91 15.66 12.35
C GLU A 159 -0.79 15.21 10.91
N LYS A 160 0.36 15.53 10.31
CA LYS A 160 0.66 15.20 8.92
C LYS A 160 1.25 13.81 8.73
N THR A 161 1.63 13.16 9.81
CA THR A 161 2.26 11.83 9.79
C THR A 161 1.44 10.87 10.63
N ASN A 162 1.21 9.68 10.09
CA ASN A 162 0.56 8.59 10.79
C ASN A 162 1.59 7.66 11.45
N GLY A 163 2.56 7.16 10.69
CA GLY A 163 3.69 6.38 11.20
C GLY A 163 3.34 5.02 11.80
N ASN A 164 2.15 4.47 11.51
CA ASN A 164 1.66 3.24 12.14
C ASN A 164 1.92 1.96 11.32
N PHE A 165 2.35 2.09 10.07
CA PHE A 165 2.50 0.94 9.17
C PHE A 165 3.94 0.50 9.02
N ASP A 166 4.17 -0.81 9.03
CA ASP A 166 5.49 -1.42 8.85
C ASP A 166 5.80 -1.69 7.38
N ILE A 167 4.76 -1.93 6.58
CA ILE A 167 4.85 -2.32 5.18
C ILE A 167 3.86 -1.51 4.36
N LEU A 168 4.35 -0.97 3.25
CA LEU A 168 3.53 -0.32 2.24
C LEU A 168 3.81 -0.97 0.88
N LEU A 169 2.75 -1.47 0.25
CA LEU A 169 2.77 -1.94 -1.13
C LEU A 169 1.67 -1.21 -1.88
N ALA A 170 1.98 -0.58 -3.00
CA ALA A 170 0.98 0.16 -3.76
C ALA A 170 1.35 0.35 -5.23
N ASN A 171 0.31 0.45 -6.04
CA ASN A 171 0.37 0.95 -7.42
C ASN A 171 -0.61 2.13 -7.55
N PRO A 172 -0.19 3.35 -7.13
CA PRO A 172 -1.06 4.52 -7.16
C PRO A 172 -1.41 4.93 -8.60
N PRO A 173 -2.48 5.70 -8.81
CA PRO A 173 -2.80 6.24 -10.12
C PRO A 173 -1.73 7.22 -10.61
N TYR A 174 -1.56 7.34 -11.93
CA TYR A 174 -0.62 8.25 -12.59
C TYR A 174 -1.35 9.29 -13.44
N HIS A 175 -0.79 10.49 -13.51
CA HIS A 175 -1.23 11.56 -14.41
C HIS A 175 -2.74 11.89 -14.34
N VAL A 176 -3.28 12.00 -13.11
CA VAL A 176 -4.69 12.36 -12.89
C VAL A 176 -4.83 13.87 -12.91
N ALA A 177 -5.57 14.40 -13.90
CA ALA A 177 -5.85 15.82 -13.98
C ALA A 177 -6.77 16.28 -12.83
N GLU A 178 -6.62 17.56 -12.42
CA GLU A 178 -7.49 18.24 -11.46
C GLU A 178 -7.65 17.54 -10.09
N PHE A 179 -6.75 16.61 -9.72
CA PHE A 179 -6.83 15.85 -8.47
C PHE A 179 -6.82 16.77 -7.23
N ARG A 180 -6.16 17.93 -7.30
CA ARG A 180 -6.08 18.91 -6.21
C ARG A 180 -7.45 19.33 -5.70
N GLN A 181 -8.42 19.50 -6.60
CA GLN A 181 -9.78 19.94 -6.26
C GLN A 181 -10.54 18.94 -5.39
N GLN A 182 -10.11 17.70 -5.35
CA GLN A 182 -10.70 16.62 -4.56
C GLN A 182 -10.13 16.52 -3.14
N LEU A 183 -9.14 17.35 -2.78
CA LEU A 183 -8.40 17.28 -1.53
C LEU A 183 -8.56 18.58 -0.72
N PRO A 184 -9.52 18.65 0.23
CA PRO A 184 -9.86 19.90 0.93
C PRO A 184 -8.72 20.46 1.78
N ASN A 185 -7.84 19.61 2.32
CA ASN A 185 -6.72 20.00 3.19
C ASN A 185 -5.35 19.85 2.50
N PHE A 186 -5.33 19.83 1.17
CA PHE A 186 -4.14 19.51 0.39
C PHE A 186 -2.90 20.32 0.77
N GLU A 187 -3.05 21.63 0.95
CA GLU A 187 -1.94 22.53 1.28
C GLU A 187 -1.43 22.37 2.71
N HIS A 188 -2.32 21.94 3.60
CA HIS A 188 -1.95 21.58 4.96
C HIS A 188 -1.22 20.23 5.02
N ASP A 189 -1.75 19.22 4.34
CA ASP A 189 -1.32 17.83 4.51
C ASP A 189 -0.04 17.49 3.74
N PHE A 190 0.25 18.23 2.64
CA PHE A 190 1.37 17.91 1.75
C PHE A 190 2.33 19.08 1.55
N THR A 191 3.61 18.82 1.77
CA THR A 191 4.66 19.84 1.54
C THR A 191 4.92 20.07 0.05
N LEU A 192 4.62 19.08 -0.79
CA LEU A 192 4.72 19.15 -2.24
C LEU A 192 3.59 19.96 -2.87
N SER A 193 2.53 20.29 -2.12
CA SER A 193 1.37 21.07 -2.60
C SER A 193 1.76 22.39 -3.26
N LYS A 194 2.80 23.07 -2.75
CA LYS A 194 3.31 24.34 -3.28
C LYS A 194 3.89 24.26 -4.71
N TYR A 195 4.10 23.06 -5.23
CA TYR A 195 4.60 22.82 -6.59
C TYR A 195 3.49 22.30 -7.52
N ILE A 196 2.28 22.12 -7.01
CA ILE A 196 1.10 21.67 -7.73
C ILE A 196 0.21 22.86 -8.06
N THR A 197 -0.21 22.93 -9.31
CA THR A 197 -1.19 23.90 -9.81
C THR A 197 -2.50 23.18 -10.16
N ASP A 198 -3.54 23.93 -10.48
CA ASP A 198 -4.83 23.33 -10.88
C ASP A 198 -4.74 22.52 -12.19
N ASN A 199 -3.72 22.77 -13.01
CA ASN A 199 -3.45 22.05 -14.26
C ASN A 199 -2.44 20.90 -14.08
N SER A 200 -1.93 20.69 -12.88
CA SER A 200 -0.98 19.60 -12.61
C SER A 200 -1.68 18.24 -12.61
N SER A 201 -0.99 17.22 -13.11
CA SER A 201 -1.49 15.86 -13.19
C SER A 201 -0.62 14.85 -12.43
N GLU A 202 0.50 15.27 -11.86
CA GLU A 202 1.53 14.44 -11.25
C GLU A 202 1.14 13.97 -9.83
N ILE A 203 -0.03 13.34 -9.72
CA ILE A 203 -0.59 12.84 -8.46
C ILE A 203 0.32 11.81 -7.78
N GLU A 204 1.06 11.02 -8.55
CA GLU A 204 2.01 10.02 -8.06
C GLU A 204 3.12 10.61 -7.19
N ALA A 205 3.49 11.88 -7.41
CA ALA A 205 4.43 12.58 -6.54
C ALA A 205 3.86 12.78 -5.13
N ILE A 206 2.56 13.04 -5.02
CA ILE A 206 1.88 13.21 -3.74
C ILE A 206 1.74 11.86 -3.02
N PHE A 207 1.52 10.78 -3.77
CA PHE A 207 1.51 9.43 -3.20
C PHE A 207 2.86 9.02 -2.60
N ILE A 208 4.00 9.51 -3.13
CA ILE A 208 5.32 9.31 -2.50
C ILE A 208 5.38 10.00 -1.12
N GLU A 209 4.89 11.24 -1.01
CA GLU A 209 4.84 11.93 0.28
C GLU A 209 3.90 11.22 1.25
N ARG A 210 2.73 10.77 0.79
CA ARG A 210 1.80 9.98 1.60
C ARG A 210 2.42 8.68 2.10
N ALA A 211 3.21 7.99 1.27
CA ALA A 211 3.93 6.79 1.69
C ALA A 211 4.89 7.08 2.86
N SER A 212 5.62 8.18 2.79
CA SER A 212 6.46 8.64 3.91
C SER A 212 5.62 8.93 5.16
N GLN A 213 4.48 9.57 5.03
CA GLN A 213 3.62 9.89 6.18
C GLN A 213 3.03 8.66 6.87
N LEU A 214 2.73 7.59 6.14
CA LEU A 214 2.10 6.37 6.64
C LEU A 214 3.08 5.42 7.34
N LEU A 215 4.29 5.30 6.82
CA LEU A 215 5.26 4.34 7.32
C LEU A 215 5.88 4.77 8.66
N SER A 216 6.07 3.80 9.53
CA SER A 216 6.91 3.94 10.74
C SER A 216 8.39 4.05 10.37
N THR A 217 9.21 4.57 11.28
CA THR A 217 10.67 4.52 11.11
C THR A 217 11.15 3.07 11.03
N GLY A 218 11.92 2.74 10.01
CA GLY A 218 12.32 1.38 9.68
C GLY A 218 11.27 0.60 8.87
N GLY A 219 10.12 1.18 8.60
CA GLY A 219 9.11 0.59 7.72
C GLY A 219 9.58 0.48 6.28
N VAL A 220 9.06 -0.50 5.55
CA VAL A 220 9.50 -0.84 4.19
C VAL A 220 8.45 -0.53 3.15
N MET A 221 8.88 -0.04 2.01
CA MET A 221 8.03 0.35 0.89
C MET A 221 8.38 -0.43 -0.37
N GLY A 222 7.35 -0.88 -1.08
CA GLY A 222 7.39 -1.23 -2.50
C GLY A 222 6.31 -0.44 -3.24
N ILE A 223 6.70 0.49 -4.10
CA ILE A 223 5.75 1.34 -4.83
C ILE A 223 6.03 1.31 -6.32
N ILE A 224 4.98 1.15 -7.13
CA ILE A 224 5.08 1.23 -8.59
C ILE A 224 4.86 2.67 -9.00
N LEU A 225 5.74 3.21 -9.83
CA LEU A 225 5.72 4.60 -10.29
C LEU A 225 6.01 4.67 -11.79
N PRO A 226 5.55 5.70 -12.51
CA PRO A 226 5.98 5.93 -13.88
C PRO A 226 7.48 6.22 -13.92
N SER A 227 8.19 5.69 -14.93
CA SER A 227 9.65 5.88 -15.04
C SER A 227 10.06 7.35 -15.16
N SER A 228 9.16 8.20 -15.64
CA SER A 228 9.35 9.67 -15.70
C SER A 228 9.66 10.31 -14.35
N ILE A 229 9.28 9.68 -13.22
CA ILE A 229 9.66 10.16 -11.88
C ILE A 229 11.18 10.22 -11.69
N LEU A 230 11.95 9.38 -12.40
CA LEU A 230 13.40 9.26 -12.22
C LEU A 230 14.18 10.34 -12.97
N ASP A 231 13.71 10.79 -14.14
CA ASP A 231 14.50 11.60 -15.08
C ASP A 231 13.85 12.93 -15.51
N THR A 232 12.53 13.08 -15.39
CA THR A 232 11.85 14.31 -15.80
C THR A 232 12.27 15.49 -14.92
N SER A 233 12.52 16.64 -15.56
CA SER A 233 13.03 17.86 -14.92
C SER A 233 11.94 18.83 -14.45
N THR A 234 10.67 18.42 -14.38
CA THR A 234 9.63 19.24 -13.78
C THR A 234 9.90 19.49 -12.31
N LYS A 235 9.53 20.67 -11.81
CA LYS A 235 9.81 21.05 -10.43
C LYS A 235 9.23 20.05 -9.42
N ILE A 236 8.01 19.58 -9.66
CA ILE A 236 7.35 18.61 -8.79
C ILE A 236 8.12 17.29 -8.71
N TYR A 237 8.60 16.73 -9.83
CA TYR A 237 9.36 15.48 -9.82
C TYR A 237 10.76 15.65 -9.18
N ILE A 238 11.41 16.80 -9.38
CA ILE A 238 12.67 17.10 -8.68
C ILE A 238 12.45 17.09 -7.17
N GLU A 239 11.41 17.73 -6.68
CA GLU A 239 11.13 17.82 -5.24
C GLU A 239 10.61 16.47 -4.68
N ALA A 240 9.83 15.71 -5.46
CA ALA A 240 9.43 14.36 -5.09
C ALA A 240 10.64 13.41 -4.94
N ARG A 241 11.63 13.50 -5.86
CA ARG A 241 12.90 12.73 -5.73
C ARG A 241 13.71 13.15 -4.49
N LYS A 242 13.76 14.45 -4.18
CA LYS A 242 14.43 14.95 -2.97
C LYS A 242 13.77 14.41 -1.71
N LEU A 243 12.42 14.40 -1.67
CA LEU A 243 11.67 13.83 -0.58
C LEU A 243 11.94 12.32 -0.45
N LEU A 244 11.89 11.61 -1.57
CA LEU A 244 12.16 10.18 -1.60
C LEU A 244 13.56 9.85 -1.03
N LEU A 245 14.59 10.60 -1.46
CA LEU A 245 15.98 10.39 -0.99
C LEU A 245 16.23 10.91 0.42
N ARG A 246 15.42 11.86 0.92
CA ARG A 246 15.51 12.35 2.30
C ARG A 246 14.90 11.36 3.29
N ASP A 247 13.73 10.78 2.92
CA ASP A 247 12.89 10.02 3.84
C ASP A 247 13.14 8.50 3.74
N PHE A 248 13.74 8.03 2.64
CA PHE A 248 13.96 6.61 2.39
C PHE A 248 15.41 6.28 2.01
N GLU A 249 15.91 5.22 2.59
CA GLU A 249 17.06 4.51 2.05
C GLU A 249 16.59 3.63 0.88
N ILE A 250 16.87 4.04 -0.35
CA ILE A 250 16.48 3.29 -1.54
C ILE A 250 17.30 2.01 -1.64
N LYS A 251 16.64 0.86 -1.63
CA LYS A 251 17.27 -0.47 -1.70
C LYS A 251 17.38 -1.01 -3.11
N ALA A 252 16.35 -0.77 -3.94
CA ALA A 252 16.34 -1.19 -5.33
C ALA A 252 15.36 -0.34 -6.16
N ILE A 253 15.66 -0.20 -7.44
CA ILE A 253 14.75 0.29 -8.47
C ILE A 253 14.72 -0.76 -9.56
N VAL A 254 13.53 -1.33 -9.81
CA VAL A 254 13.34 -2.39 -10.80
C VAL A 254 12.51 -1.85 -11.95
N LYS A 255 13.03 -1.91 -13.17
CA LYS A 255 12.27 -1.49 -14.37
C LYS A 255 11.34 -2.60 -14.80
N ASN A 256 10.05 -2.27 -14.93
CA ASN A 256 9.07 -3.19 -15.50
C ASN A 256 9.17 -3.25 -17.01
N PRO A 257 8.96 -4.43 -17.64
CA PRO A 257 8.77 -4.53 -19.08
C PRO A 257 7.63 -3.63 -19.58
N LYS A 258 7.74 -3.07 -20.78
CA LYS A 258 6.70 -2.20 -21.38
C LYS A 258 5.31 -2.84 -21.45
N SER A 259 5.26 -4.17 -21.56
CA SER A 259 4.01 -4.95 -21.64
C SER A 259 3.41 -5.32 -20.27
N THR A 260 4.04 -4.96 -19.16
CA THR A 260 3.59 -5.35 -17.81
C THR A 260 2.18 -4.86 -17.52
N PHE A 261 1.90 -3.62 -17.89
CA PHE A 261 0.57 -3.01 -17.74
C PHE A 261 -0.03 -2.84 -19.16
N MET A 262 -0.68 -3.88 -19.68
CA MET A 262 -1.13 -3.98 -21.08
C MET A 262 -2.05 -2.85 -21.54
N ALA A 263 -2.70 -2.15 -20.63
CA ALA A 263 -3.64 -1.07 -20.95
C ALA A 263 -2.98 0.30 -21.13
N THR A 264 -1.67 0.43 -20.95
CA THR A 264 -0.96 1.70 -21.01
C THR A 264 0.40 1.54 -21.68
N GLY A 265 0.79 2.55 -22.47
CA GLY A 265 2.16 2.67 -22.98
C GLY A 265 3.16 3.22 -21.96
N THR A 266 2.74 3.47 -20.70
CA THR A 266 3.57 4.08 -19.66
C THR A 266 4.62 3.07 -19.17
N GLU A 267 5.89 3.43 -19.30
CA GLU A 267 6.97 2.67 -18.67
C GLU A 267 6.93 2.92 -17.16
N THR A 268 7.07 1.85 -16.39
CA THR A 268 7.02 1.93 -14.94
C THR A 268 8.25 1.33 -14.28
N VAL A 269 8.50 1.77 -13.04
CA VAL A 269 9.52 1.23 -12.15
C VAL A 269 8.90 0.85 -10.82
N ILE A 270 9.46 -0.16 -10.17
CA ILE A 270 9.18 -0.46 -8.77
C ILE A 270 10.32 0.12 -7.94
N VAL A 271 9.98 0.95 -6.96
CA VAL A 271 10.94 1.51 -6.02
C VAL A 271 10.78 0.82 -4.69
N PHE A 272 11.85 0.18 -4.21
CA PHE A 272 11.93 -0.41 -2.87
C PHE A 272 12.77 0.48 -1.97
N GLY A 273 12.27 0.80 -0.78
CA GLY A 273 12.95 1.65 0.18
C GLY A 273 12.62 1.29 1.63
N VAL A 274 13.47 1.76 2.53
CA VAL A 274 13.29 1.69 3.99
C VAL A 274 13.23 3.12 4.53
N LYS A 275 12.20 3.44 5.30
CA LYS A 275 12.04 4.77 5.90
C LYS A 275 12.97 5.00 7.09
#